data_d5cee571cc2572a408b98bda1a2870d5
#
_entry.id   d5cee571cc2572a408b98bda1a2870d5
#
_cell.length_a   1.000
_cell.length_b   1.000
_cell.length_c   1.000
_cell.angle_alpha   90.00
_cell.angle_beta   90.00
_cell.angle_gamma   90.00
#
_symmetry.space_group_name_H-M   'P 1'
#
loop_
_entity.id
_entity.type
_entity.pdbx_description
1 polymer ?
#
loop_
_entity_poly.entity_id
_entity_poly.type
_entity_poly.pdbx_seq_one_letter_code
_entity_poly.pdbx_strand_id
1 'polypeptide(L)'
;MGIQTRGVPIAERLRALIAERTGHIVDLGVIDITFYRDDVQVRGGEAPLHPQPVVRATALDFPLEGKTCILVDDVLYTGRTSRAAIEALFDYGRPERVQLAVLIDRGHRELPIRPDYVGKNLPTSRRESIQVRLSEVDGEDAVRLIPALEEAEQDD
;
A
#
# COMPACT_ATOMS: atom_id res chain seq x y z
N MET A 1 8.16 6.70 1.73
CA MET A 1 8.47 5.39 1.14
C MET A 1 7.20 4.80 0.56
N GLY A 2 7.17 4.57 -0.75
CA GLY A 2 6.00 4.00 -1.42
C GLY A 2 5.95 2.49 -1.31
N ILE A 3 4.80 1.94 -0.93
CA ILE A 3 4.54 0.49 -1.01
C ILE A 3 4.13 0.15 -2.44
N GLN A 4 4.81 -0.83 -3.02
CA GLN A 4 4.54 -1.31 -4.38
C GLN A 4 3.13 -1.90 -4.46
N THR A 5 2.27 -1.52 -5.43
CA THR A 5 2.53 -0.79 -6.69
C THR A 5 2.10 0.68 -6.60
N ARG A 6 0.90 0.97 -6.12
CA ARG A 6 0.27 2.31 -6.19
C ARG A 6 0.72 3.27 -5.09
N GLY A 7 1.28 2.76 -3.99
CA GLY A 7 1.90 3.60 -2.98
C GLY A 7 3.10 4.40 -3.50
N VAL A 8 3.80 3.89 -4.53
CA VAL A 8 4.98 4.55 -5.11
C VAL A 8 4.63 5.88 -5.78
N PRO A 9 3.74 5.95 -6.79
CA PRO A 9 3.38 7.23 -7.41
C PRO A 9 2.73 8.20 -6.42
N ILE A 10 1.97 7.71 -5.42
CA ILE A 10 1.43 8.58 -4.37
C ILE A 10 2.57 9.20 -3.55
N ALA A 11 3.58 8.41 -3.16
CA ALA A 11 4.74 8.91 -2.43
C ALA A 11 5.56 9.92 -3.25
N GLU A 12 5.71 9.70 -4.56
CA GLU A 12 6.36 10.63 -5.48
C GLU A 12 5.61 11.97 -5.56
N ARG A 13 4.29 11.92 -5.71
CA ARG A 13 3.43 13.12 -5.71
C ARG A 13 3.51 13.88 -4.39
N LEU A 14 3.48 13.17 -3.25
CA LEU A 14 3.63 13.79 -1.93
C LEU A 14 5.00 14.45 -1.76
N ARG A 15 6.07 13.78 -2.19
CA ARG A 15 7.43 14.33 -2.17
C ARG A 15 7.51 15.64 -2.96
N ALA A 16 6.96 15.66 -4.18
CA ALA A 16 6.94 16.84 -5.03
C ALA A 16 6.17 18.01 -4.37
N LEU A 17 5.00 17.73 -3.79
CA LEU A 17 4.20 18.72 -3.08
C LEU A 17 4.90 19.26 -1.82
N ILE A 18 5.59 18.40 -1.07
CA ILE A 18 6.38 18.83 0.09
C ILE A 18 7.52 19.77 -0.37
N ALA A 19 8.25 19.38 -1.41
CA ALA A 19 9.35 20.22 -1.94
C ALA A 19 8.83 21.57 -2.42
N GLU A 20 7.73 21.60 -3.15
CA GLU A 20 7.09 22.83 -3.63
C GLU A 20 6.69 23.77 -2.48
N ARG A 21 6.09 23.20 -1.42
CA ARG A 21 5.53 24.01 -0.31
C ARG A 21 6.55 24.41 0.74
N THR A 22 7.58 23.63 0.95
CA THR A 22 8.52 23.82 2.06
C THR A 22 9.94 24.10 1.61
N GLY A 23 10.27 23.88 0.36
CA GLY A 23 11.66 23.92 -0.16
C GLY A 23 12.52 22.72 0.28
N HIS A 24 11.97 21.79 1.07
CA HIS A 24 12.71 20.62 1.52
C HIS A 24 12.50 19.42 0.58
N ILE A 25 13.57 18.79 0.16
CA ILE A 25 13.55 17.54 -0.61
C ILE A 25 13.75 16.39 0.38
N VAL A 26 12.72 15.55 0.52
CA VAL A 26 12.79 14.36 1.36
C VAL A 26 13.28 13.15 0.57
N ASP A 27 13.97 12.23 1.23
CA ASP A 27 14.37 10.96 0.63
C ASP A 27 13.15 10.14 0.20
N LEU A 28 13.26 9.45 -0.91
CA LEU A 28 12.20 8.58 -1.44
C LEU A 28 12.74 7.18 -1.62
N GLY A 29 12.07 6.21 -1.04
CA GLY A 29 12.35 4.79 -1.20
C GLY A 29 11.11 4.03 -1.64
N VAL A 30 11.33 2.83 -2.14
CA VAL A 30 10.31 1.88 -2.58
C VAL A 30 10.40 0.62 -1.74
N ILE A 31 9.28 0.11 -1.26
CA ILE A 31 9.18 -1.17 -0.56
C ILE A 31 8.35 -2.14 -1.37
N ASP A 32 8.93 -3.29 -1.68
CA ASP A 32 8.24 -4.45 -2.23
C ASP A 32 7.92 -5.44 -1.11
N ILE A 33 6.64 -5.75 -0.96
CA ILE A 33 6.12 -6.65 0.09
C ILE A 33 5.83 -8.06 -0.40
N THR A 34 6.18 -8.40 -1.63
CA THR A 34 5.80 -9.67 -2.26
C THR A 34 6.16 -10.88 -1.41
N PHE A 35 7.32 -10.86 -0.75
CA PHE A 35 7.81 -11.95 0.11
C PHE A 35 7.26 -11.93 1.54
N TYR A 36 6.58 -10.87 1.95
CA TYR A 36 6.10 -10.65 3.33
C TYR A 36 4.59 -10.80 3.47
N ARG A 37 3.89 -11.08 2.36
CA ARG A 37 2.43 -11.24 2.36
C ARG A 37 2.05 -12.62 2.89
N ASP A 38 1.14 -12.64 3.85
CA ASP A 38 0.58 -13.85 4.45
C ASP A 38 -0.68 -14.36 3.71
N ASP A 39 -1.29 -13.54 2.86
CA ASP A 39 -2.50 -13.87 2.10
C ASP A 39 -2.22 -14.72 0.83
N VAL A 40 -0.98 -14.82 0.40
CA VAL A 40 -0.59 -15.59 -0.80
C VAL A 40 -0.64 -17.10 -0.56
N GLN A 41 -0.56 -17.56 0.70
CA GLN A 41 -0.53 -18.98 1.07
C GLN A 41 -1.92 -19.61 1.22
N VAL A 42 -3.01 -18.83 1.21
CA VAL A 42 -4.36 -19.32 1.56
C VAL A 42 -5.22 -19.68 0.34
N ARG A 43 -4.81 -19.30 -0.86
CA ARG A 43 -5.50 -19.75 -2.08
C ARG A 43 -4.95 -21.09 -2.55
N GLY A 44 -5.47 -22.17 -1.93
CA GLY A 44 -5.28 -23.54 -2.41
C GLY A 44 -5.80 -23.68 -3.84
N GLY A 45 -4.90 -23.68 -4.76
CA GLY A 45 -5.10 -23.93 -6.18
C GLY A 45 -3.73 -23.92 -6.82
N GLU A 46 -3.40 -24.98 -7.52
CA GLU A 46 -2.13 -25.30 -8.19
C GLU A 46 -1.22 -24.10 -8.41
N ALA A 47 -0.08 -24.07 -7.72
CA ALA A 47 0.97 -23.11 -8.00
C ALA A 47 1.31 -23.19 -9.49
N PRO A 48 1.30 -22.08 -10.24
CA PRO A 48 1.74 -22.11 -11.61
C PRO A 48 3.19 -22.61 -11.63
N LEU A 49 3.42 -23.67 -12.38
CA LEU A 49 4.75 -24.18 -12.67
C LEU A 49 5.52 -23.04 -13.33
N HIS A 50 6.49 -22.47 -12.57
CA HIS A 50 7.32 -21.33 -12.93
C HIS A 50 6.64 -19.93 -12.90
N PRO A 51 6.35 -19.36 -11.75
CA PRO A 51 6.36 -17.91 -11.65
C PRO A 51 7.83 -17.49 -11.77
N GLN A 52 8.20 -16.89 -12.87
CA GLN A 52 9.40 -16.05 -12.84
C GLN A 52 9.09 -14.95 -11.81
N PRO A 53 9.85 -14.85 -10.70
CA PRO A 53 9.67 -13.75 -9.78
C PRO A 53 9.97 -12.48 -10.57
N VAL A 54 8.97 -11.64 -10.79
CA VAL A 54 9.22 -10.25 -11.14
C VAL A 54 9.84 -9.67 -9.89
N VAL A 55 11.17 -9.66 -9.84
CA VAL A 55 11.95 -9.06 -8.76
C VAL A 55 11.76 -7.56 -8.85
N ARG A 56 10.71 -7.07 -8.25
CA ARG A 56 10.53 -5.65 -7.96
C ARG A 56 11.31 -5.41 -6.68
N ALA A 57 12.54 -4.94 -6.84
CA ALA A 57 13.44 -4.77 -5.71
C ALA A 57 12.97 -3.61 -4.82
N THR A 58 13.02 -3.82 -3.51
CA THR A 58 13.04 -2.72 -2.54
C THR A 58 14.27 -1.86 -2.87
N ALA A 59 14.06 -0.57 -3.07
CA ALA A 59 15.10 0.40 -3.38
C ALA A 59 15.19 1.45 -2.27
N LEU A 60 16.29 1.42 -1.53
CA LEU A 60 16.60 2.32 -0.42
C LEU A 60 18.05 2.78 -0.57
N ASP A 61 18.22 3.99 -1.12
CA ASP A 61 19.54 4.57 -1.39
C ASP A 61 20.04 5.49 -0.26
N PHE A 62 19.43 5.38 0.93
CA PHE A 62 19.75 6.20 2.10
C PHE A 62 19.63 5.40 3.40
N PRO A 63 20.38 5.78 4.45
CA PRO A 63 20.29 5.13 5.76
C PRO A 63 18.96 5.44 6.44
N LEU A 64 18.42 4.48 7.19
CA LEU A 64 17.16 4.61 7.93
C LEU A 64 17.36 5.13 9.35
N GLU A 65 18.54 4.97 9.91
CA GLU A 65 18.87 5.31 11.30
C GLU A 65 18.60 6.79 11.58
N GLY A 66 17.93 7.05 12.70
CA GLY A 66 17.57 8.40 13.15
C GLY A 66 16.51 9.10 12.31
N LYS A 67 15.90 8.40 11.33
CA LYS A 67 14.87 8.97 10.46
C LYS A 67 13.47 8.54 10.87
N THR A 68 12.51 9.43 10.64
CA THR A 68 11.09 9.05 10.59
C THR A 68 10.77 8.59 9.18
N CYS A 69 10.38 7.34 9.02
CA CYS A 69 9.96 6.76 7.76
C CYS A 69 8.43 6.79 7.64
N ILE A 70 7.90 7.40 6.60
CA ILE A 70 6.48 7.40 6.29
C ILE A 70 6.23 6.37 5.19
N LEU A 71 5.53 5.29 5.53
CA LEU A 71 5.04 4.32 4.55
C LEU A 71 3.81 4.89 3.87
N VAL A 72 3.76 4.82 2.55
CA VAL A 72 2.67 5.36 1.73
C VAL A 72 2.01 4.24 0.95
N ASP A 73 0.68 4.15 1.06
CA ASP A 73 -0.14 3.18 0.32
C ASP A 73 -1.41 3.83 -0.23
N ASP A 74 -2.10 3.15 -1.14
CA ASP A 74 -3.34 3.63 -1.73
C ASP A 74 -4.55 3.34 -0.83
N VAL A 75 -4.75 2.11 -0.39
CA VAL A 75 -5.93 1.70 0.39
C VAL A 75 -5.52 0.93 1.64
N LEU A 76 -6.00 1.39 2.78
CA LEU A 76 -5.89 0.66 4.04
C LEU A 76 -7.19 -0.10 4.31
N TYR A 77 -7.06 -1.42 4.47
CA TYR A 77 -8.16 -2.34 4.75
C TYR A 77 -7.89 -3.10 6.04
N THR A 78 -7.41 -4.34 5.97
CA THR A 78 -7.18 -5.19 7.14
C THR A 78 -5.94 -4.80 7.94
N GLY A 79 -4.98 -4.12 7.32
CA GLY A 79 -3.66 -3.78 7.88
C GLY A 79 -2.56 -4.78 7.52
N ARG A 80 -2.86 -5.86 6.80
CA ARG A 80 -1.88 -6.92 6.46
C ARG A 80 -0.77 -6.40 5.53
N THR A 81 -1.13 -5.59 4.54
CA THR A 81 -0.14 -4.93 3.66
C THR A 81 0.80 -4.02 4.45
N SER A 82 0.25 -3.20 5.34
CA SER A 82 1.04 -2.30 6.19
C SER A 82 1.97 -3.07 7.14
N ARG A 83 1.50 -4.18 7.73
CA ARG A 83 2.34 -5.07 8.54
C ARG A 83 3.52 -5.62 7.72
N ALA A 84 3.24 -6.14 6.54
CA ALA A 84 4.26 -6.68 5.65
C ALA A 84 5.29 -5.61 5.27
N ALA A 85 4.85 -4.37 5.01
CA ALA A 85 5.74 -3.26 4.70
C ALA A 85 6.64 -2.85 5.87
N ILE A 86 6.11 -2.85 7.10
CA ILE A 86 6.90 -2.60 8.31
C ILE A 86 7.96 -3.69 8.48
N GLU A 87 7.59 -4.94 8.30
CA GLU A 87 8.51 -6.09 8.40
C GLU A 87 9.63 -6.00 7.37
N ALA A 88 9.28 -5.74 6.10
CA ALA A 88 10.25 -5.52 5.03
C ALA A 88 11.18 -4.34 5.31
N LEU A 89 10.66 -3.23 5.86
CA LEU A 89 11.46 -2.06 6.20
C LEU A 89 12.56 -2.38 7.22
N PHE A 90 12.24 -3.17 8.24
CA PHE A 90 13.19 -3.53 9.30
C PHE A 90 14.33 -4.45 8.83
N ASP A 91 14.20 -5.11 7.69
CA ASP A 91 15.33 -5.86 7.08
C ASP A 91 16.40 -4.93 6.49
N TYR A 92 16.08 -3.67 6.24
CA TYR A 92 16.99 -2.67 5.64
C TYR A 92 17.60 -1.70 6.65
N GLY A 93 17.13 -1.70 7.89
CA GLY A 93 17.66 -0.82 8.92
C GLY A 93 16.63 -0.52 10.00
N ARG A 94 16.99 0.36 10.92
CA ARG A 94 16.17 0.66 12.09
C ARG A 94 15.84 2.16 12.15
N PRO A 95 14.72 2.59 11.57
CA PRO A 95 14.30 3.98 11.68
C PRO A 95 13.94 4.32 13.13
N GLU A 96 14.04 5.59 13.49
CA GLU A 96 13.61 6.09 14.80
C GLU A 96 12.08 5.95 14.97
N ARG A 97 11.33 6.16 13.87
CA ARG A 97 9.87 6.08 13.86
C ARG A 97 9.37 5.60 12.50
N VAL A 98 8.27 4.85 12.53
CA VAL A 98 7.51 4.49 11.34
C VAL A 98 6.11 5.09 11.46
N GLN A 99 5.67 5.77 10.42
CA GLN A 99 4.32 6.32 10.27
C GLN A 99 3.69 5.77 9.00
N LEU A 100 2.36 5.81 8.94
CA LEU A 100 1.58 5.31 7.81
C LEU A 100 0.72 6.42 7.22
N ALA A 101 0.85 6.64 5.92
CA ALA A 101 0.02 7.52 5.12
C ALA A 101 -0.74 6.72 4.07
N VAL A 102 -2.06 6.90 4.00
CA VAL A 102 -2.91 6.21 3.03
C VAL A 102 -3.82 7.19 2.32
N LEU A 103 -4.08 6.95 1.04
CA LEU A 103 -5.02 7.77 0.30
C LEU A 103 -6.45 7.52 0.81
N ILE A 104 -6.83 6.25 0.95
CA ILE A 104 -8.16 5.84 1.41
C ILE A 104 -8.04 4.88 2.59
N ASP A 105 -8.79 5.16 3.65
CA ASP A 105 -9.06 4.22 4.73
C ASP A 105 -10.51 3.71 4.62
N ARG A 106 -10.68 2.42 4.35
CA ARG A 106 -12.01 1.81 4.17
C ARG A 106 -12.55 1.07 5.40
N GLY A 107 -11.77 1.02 6.48
CA GLY A 107 -12.11 0.27 7.69
C GLY A 107 -11.82 -1.23 7.59
N HIS A 108 -12.46 -2.01 8.46
CA HIS A 108 -12.36 -3.48 8.54
C HIS A 108 -10.99 -4.02 8.93
N ARG A 109 -10.31 -3.37 9.90
CA ARG A 109 -9.04 -3.85 10.43
C ARG A 109 -9.15 -5.26 10.99
N GLU A 110 -8.11 -6.04 10.73
CA GLU A 110 -7.85 -7.33 11.39
C GLU A 110 -6.60 -7.27 12.27
N LEU A 111 -5.78 -6.24 12.08
CA LEU A 111 -4.57 -5.97 12.86
C LEU A 111 -4.66 -4.60 13.52
N PRO A 112 -3.99 -4.37 14.66
CA PRO A 112 -4.02 -3.10 15.39
C PRO A 112 -3.15 -2.04 14.69
N ILE A 113 -3.44 -1.77 13.42
CA ILE A 113 -2.74 -0.79 12.58
C ILE A 113 -3.65 0.39 12.34
N ARG A 114 -3.08 1.58 12.56
CA ARG A 114 -3.75 2.86 12.42
C ARG A 114 -2.92 3.80 11.56
N PRO A 115 -3.51 4.46 10.57
CA PRO A 115 -2.77 5.44 9.78
C PRO A 115 -2.57 6.74 10.57
N ASP A 116 -1.41 7.38 10.36
CA ASP A 116 -1.13 8.72 10.88
C ASP A 116 -1.73 9.80 9.97
N TYR A 117 -1.76 9.52 8.67
CA TYR A 117 -2.26 10.44 7.65
C TYR A 117 -3.24 9.71 6.73
N VAL A 118 -4.42 10.31 6.52
CA VAL A 118 -5.49 9.76 5.68
C VAL A 118 -5.97 10.83 4.72
N GLY A 119 -5.99 10.51 3.43
CA GLY A 119 -6.58 11.37 2.43
C GLY A 119 -8.10 11.43 2.59
N LYS A 120 -8.76 10.26 2.64
CA LYS A 120 -10.21 10.17 2.88
C LYS A 120 -10.58 8.87 3.59
N ASN A 121 -11.46 8.99 4.59
CA ASN A 121 -12.15 7.84 5.18
C ASN A 121 -13.39 7.53 4.34
N LEU A 122 -13.46 6.30 3.81
CA LEU A 122 -14.58 5.76 3.04
C LEU A 122 -15.04 4.44 3.66
N PRO A 123 -15.93 4.49 4.67
CA PRO A 123 -16.51 3.28 5.23
C PRO A 123 -17.22 2.48 4.13
N THR A 124 -16.90 1.19 4.05
CA THR A 124 -17.46 0.26 3.07
C THR A 124 -18.03 -0.95 3.77
N SER A 125 -18.86 -1.73 3.07
CA SER A 125 -19.16 -3.09 3.52
C SER A 125 -17.95 -4.00 3.23
N ARG A 126 -17.92 -5.19 3.84
CA ARG A 126 -16.87 -6.18 3.56
C ARG A 126 -16.94 -6.73 2.14
N ARG A 127 -18.11 -6.70 1.51
CA ARG A 127 -18.37 -7.19 0.16
C ARG A 127 -17.99 -6.16 -0.92
N GLU A 128 -17.98 -4.88 -0.57
CA GLU A 128 -17.51 -3.82 -1.47
C GLU A 128 -16.00 -3.79 -1.52
N SER A 129 -15.45 -3.22 -2.57
CA SER A 129 -14.01 -2.95 -2.67
C SER A 129 -13.75 -1.52 -3.13
N ILE A 130 -12.58 -1.00 -2.81
CA ILE A 130 -12.09 0.29 -3.29
C ILE A 130 -11.01 0.02 -4.33
N GLN A 131 -11.16 0.62 -5.49
CA GLN A 131 -10.15 0.63 -6.53
C GLN A 131 -9.61 2.04 -6.68
N VAL A 132 -8.33 2.22 -6.40
CA VAL A 132 -7.59 3.44 -6.73
C VAL A 132 -6.93 3.24 -8.09
N ARG A 133 -7.08 4.22 -8.96
CA ARG A 133 -6.40 4.30 -10.26
C ARG A 133 -5.55 5.55 -10.28
N LEU A 134 -4.35 5.43 -10.80
CA LEU A 134 -3.37 6.52 -10.88
C LEU A 134 -2.86 6.62 -12.31
N SER A 135 -2.72 7.84 -12.80
CA SER A 135 -2.34 8.08 -14.20
C SER A 135 -1.02 7.43 -14.59
N GLU A 136 -0.08 7.32 -13.66
CA GLU A 136 1.23 6.69 -13.87
C GLU A 136 1.15 5.16 -14.07
N VAL A 137 0.11 4.53 -13.56
CA VAL A 137 -0.07 3.07 -13.60
C VAL A 137 -1.25 2.67 -14.47
N ASP A 138 -2.35 3.41 -14.36
CA ASP A 138 -3.66 3.03 -14.90
C ASP A 138 -4.12 3.96 -16.04
N GLY A 139 -3.37 5.03 -16.35
CA GLY A 139 -3.69 6.02 -17.38
C GLY A 139 -4.78 7.02 -16.98
N GLU A 140 -5.30 6.96 -15.76
CA GLU A 140 -6.28 7.89 -15.22
C GLU A 140 -6.14 8.03 -13.70
N ASP A 141 -6.60 9.15 -13.16
CA ASP A 141 -6.73 9.34 -11.71
C ASP A 141 -8.19 9.16 -11.31
N ALA A 142 -8.48 8.11 -10.53
CA ALA A 142 -9.83 7.85 -10.03
C ALA A 142 -9.80 7.01 -8.76
N VAL A 143 -10.81 7.20 -7.92
CA VAL A 143 -11.15 6.27 -6.83
C VAL A 143 -12.57 5.78 -7.07
N ARG A 144 -12.73 4.48 -7.17
CA ARG A 144 -14.00 3.81 -7.45
C ARG A 144 -14.40 2.90 -6.31
N LEU A 145 -15.66 3.03 -5.89
CA LEU A 145 -16.30 2.03 -5.06
C LEU A 145 -16.87 0.95 -5.98
N ILE A 146 -16.42 -0.28 -5.80
CA ILE A 146 -16.91 -1.44 -6.54
C ILE A 146 -17.91 -2.15 -5.63
N PRO A 147 -19.21 -2.19 -5.99
CA PRO A 147 -20.21 -2.89 -5.22
C PRO A 147 -19.97 -4.40 -5.24
N ALA A 148 -20.52 -5.11 -4.26
CA ALA A 148 -20.60 -6.55 -4.34
C ALA A 148 -21.39 -6.96 -5.58
N LEU A 149 -20.91 -7.95 -6.33
CA LEU A 149 -21.72 -8.61 -7.34
C LEU A 149 -22.91 -9.25 -6.60
N GLU A 150 -24.13 -8.88 -6.95
CA GLU A 150 -25.33 -9.62 -6.54
C GLU A 150 -25.16 -11.03 -7.10
N GLU A 151 -25.11 -12.04 -6.22
CA GLU A 151 -25.26 -13.41 -6.65
C GLU A 151 -26.64 -13.48 -7.31
N ALA A 152 -26.65 -13.75 -8.62
CA ALA A 152 -27.89 -14.01 -9.33
C ALA A 152 -28.59 -15.13 -8.56
N GLU A 153 -29.74 -14.82 -7.96
CA GLU A 153 -30.62 -15.83 -7.38
C GLU A 153 -30.87 -16.86 -8.48
N GLN A 154 -30.31 -18.04 -8.30
CA GLN A 154 -30.70 -19.20 -9.07
C GLN A 154 -32.10 -19.57 -8.52
N ASP A 155 -33.12 -19.00 -9.15
CA ASP A 155 -34.48 -19.52 -9.02
C ASP A 155 -34.50 -20.94 -9.59
N ASP A 156 -34.69 -21.88 -8.72
CA ASP A 156 -35.13 -23.24 -9.03
C ASP A 156 -36.64 -23.27 -9.31
#